data_397936ea6b98531388860d7ae8ae85bb
#
_entry.id   397936ea6b98531388860d7ae8ae85bb
#
_cell.length_a   1.000
_cell.length_b   1.000
_cell.length_c   1.000
_cell.angle_alpha   90.00
_cell.angle_beta   90.00
_cell.angle_gamma   90.00
#
_symmetry.space_group_name_H-M   'P 1'
#
loop_
_entity.id
_entity.type
_entity.pdbx_description
1 polymer ?
#
loop_
_entity_poly.entity_id
_entity_poly.type
_entity_poly.pdbx_seq_one_letter_code
_entity_poly.pdbx_strand_id
1 'polypeptide(L)'
;VHFIRQKAPRGLGDAVLCAKAFIGDEPFAVLLGDDIVYNPENPCLKQLIECYDEYQGSVLGAQFVPDDKVSSYGIVSGKKLSDNLYHVKGLVEKPAVGMALSNLAVLGRYVLTPDVFEKLENTKPGAGNEIQLTDALADMETDIYALAYEGIRYDTGDRLGFLKATVEYALRNELIGEEFGKYLAELDIESVKSRLKINK
;
A
#
# COMPACT_ATOMS: atom_id res chain seq x y z
N VAL A 1 -3.83 -19.04 11.65
CA VAL A 1 -3.80 -17.57 11.80
C VAL A 1 -3.35 -17.24 13.20
N HIS A 2 -2.37 -16.36 13.33
CA HIS A 2 -1.87 -15.85 14.61
C HIS A 2 -2.20 -14.37 14.73
N PHE A 3 -2.57 -13.94 15.94
CA PHE A 3 -2.89 -12.56 16.23
C PHE A 3 -1.79 -11.99 17.13
N ILE A 4 -1.09 -10.97 16.66
CA ILE A 4 -0.09 -10.25 17.42
C ILE A 4 -0.62 -8.85 17.71
N ARG A 5 -0.73 -8.50 18.98
CA ARG A 5 -1.27 -7.21 19.38
C ARG A 5 -0.16 -6.18 19.51
N GLN A 6 -0.27 -5.09 18.76
CA GLN A 6 0.48 -3.87 19.04
C GLN A 6 -0.07 -3.23 20.33
N LYS A 7 0.75 -3.12 21.37
CA LYS A 7 0.29 -2.65 22.70
C LYS A 7 -0.03 -1.15 22.76
N ALA A 8 0.66 -0.37 21.92
CA ALA A 8 0.45 1.07 21.77
C ALA A 8 0.54 1.42 20.28
N PRO A 9 -0.31 2.32 19.75
CA PRO A 9 -0.32 2.69 18.33
C PRO A 9 0.87 3.64 18.05
N ARG A 10 2.04 3.07 17.80
CA ARG A 10 3.28 3.81 17.55
C ARG A 10 3.68 3.86 16.08
N GLY A 11 2.76 3.58 15.18
CA GLY A 11 2.97 3.64 13.74
C GLY A 11 3.12 2.26 13.08
N LEU A 12 3.21 2.26 11.75
CA LEU A 12 3.28 1.06 10.92
C LEU A 12 4.58 0.28 11.17
N GLY A 13 5.71 0.97 11.29
CA GLY A 13 7.00 0.32 11.55
C GLY A 13 6.98 -0.46 12.87
N ASP A 14 6.39 0.10 13.93
CA ASP A 14 6.24 -0.60 15.21
C ASP A 14 5.28 -1.81 15.10
N ALA A 15 4.24 -1.71 14.30
CA ALA A 15 3.34 -2.84 14.05
C ALA A 15 4.07 -3.99 13.34
N VAL A 16 4.89 -3.69 12.33
CA VAL A 16 5.75 -4.68 11.65
C VAL A 16 6.77 -5.27 12.63
N LEU A 17 7.41 -4.43 13.45
CA LEU A 17 8.38 -4.87 14.46
C LEU A 17 7.79 -5.86 15.48
N CYS A 18 6.51 -5.73 15.82
CA CYS A 18 5.82 -6.68 16.69
C CYS A 18 5.82 -8.12 16.14
N ALA A 19 5.97 -8.30 14.85
CA ALA A 19 6.01 -9.62 14.21
C ALA A 19 7.42 -10.27 14.23
N LYS A 20 8.48 -9.54 14.60
CA LYS A 20 9.88 -10.00 14.54
C LYS A 20 10.09 -11.39 15.14
N ALA A 21 9.63 -11.61 16.37
CA ALA A 21 9.83 -12.87 17.06
C ALA A 21 9.09 -14.06 16.40
N PHE A 22 8.07 -13.79 15.60
CA PHE A 22 7.29 -14.77 14.86
C PHE A 22 7.90 -15.07 13.49
N ILE A 23 8.40 -14.05 12.79
CA ILE A 23 9.01 -14.14 11.46
C ILE A 23 10.41 -14.77 11.56
N GLY A 24 11.21 -14.37 12.56
CA GLY A 24 12.61 -14.80 12.65
C GLY A 24 13.46 -14.16 11.53
N ASP A 25 14.29 -15.01 10.90
CA ASP A 25 15.28 -14.59 9.90
C ASP A 25 14.82 -14.90 8.45
N GLU A 26 13.52 -15.05 8.22
CA GLU A 26 12.98 -15.34 6.89
C GLU A 26 12.43 -14.07 6.21
N PRO A 27 12.50 -13.98 4.86
CA PRO A 27 11.79 -12.95 4.13
C PRO A 27 10.27 -13.11 4.33
N PHE A 28 9.57 -11.99 4.35
CA PHE A 28 8.14 -12.00 4.67
C PHE A 28 7.37 -10.94 3.88
N ALA A 29 6.09 -11.21 3.68
CA ALA A 29 5.18 -10.26 3.05
C ALA A 29 4.46 -9.39 4.10
N VAL A 30 4.31 -8.10 3.80
CA VAL A 30 3.45 -7.18 4.54
C VAL A 30 2.32 -6.72 3.64
N LEU A 31 1.08 -6.89 4.11
CA LEU A 31 -0.12 -6.47 3.40
C LEU A 31 -0.93 -5.57 4.33
N LEU A 32 -1.05 -4.29 4.00
CA LEU A 32 -1.90 -3.37 4.74
C LEU A 32 -3.37 -3.70 4.45
N GLY A 33 -4.18 -3.77 5.52
CA GLY A 33 -5.56 -4.23 5.42
C GLY A 33 -6.52 -3.26 4.74
N ASP A 34 -6.14 -2.00 4.63
CA ASP A 34 -6.87 -0.92 3.99
C ASP A 34 -6.49 -0.69 2.53
N ASP A 35 -5.56 -1.46 1.99
CA ASP A 35 -5.10 -1.36 0.61
C ASP A 35 -5.46 -2.65 -0.15
N ILE A 36 -6.46 -2.61 -1.01
CA ILE A 36 -6.92 -3.76 -1.77
C ILE A 36 -6.45 -3.64 -3.22
N VAL A 37 -5.83 -4.69 -3.75
CA VAL A 37 -5.42 -4.76 -5.16
C VAL A 37 -6.15 -5.90 -5.84
N TYR A 38 -6.85 -5.59 -6.92
CA TYR A 38 -7.54 -6.56 -7.75
C TYR A 38 -6.77 -6.82 -9.04
N ASN A 39 -6.24 -8.01 -9.17
CA ASN A 39 -5.71 -8.60 -10.40
C ASN A 39 -5.80 -10.12 -10.23
N PRO A 40 -6.87 -10.77 -10.71
CA PRO A 40 -7.09 -12.20 -10.48
C PRO A 40 -6.13 -13.10 -11.27
N GLU A 41 -5.62 -12.63 -12.41
CA GLU A 41 -4.72 -13.42 -13.27
C GLU A 41 -3.28 -13.36 -12.75
N ASN A 42 -2.85 -12.18 -12.29
CA ASN A 42 -1.51 -11.97 -11.75
C ASN A 42 -1.57 -11.14 -10.45
N PRO A 43 -1.89 -11.74 -9.30
CA PRO A 43 -2.04 -11.03 -8.03
C PRO A 43 -0.81 -10.22 -7.65
N CYS A 44 -1.01 -9.01 -7.12
CA CYS A 44 0.07 -8.09 -6.77
C CYS A 44 1.17 -8.75 -5.91
N LEU A 45 0.80 -9.51 -4.89
CA LEU A 45 1.79 -10.18 -4.04
C LEU A 45 2.62 -11.20 -4.84
N LYS A 46 2.03 -11.91 -5.78
CA LYS A 46 2.76 -12.83 -6.67
C LYS A 46 3.80 -12.08 -7.50
N GLN A 47 3.44 -10.92 -8.07
CA GLN A 47 4.38 -10.08 -8.81
C GLN A 47 5.58 -9.64 -7.94
N LEU A 48 5.32 -9.25 -6.67
CA LEU A 48 6.38 -8.88 -5.74
C LEU A 48 7.28 -10.05 -5.37
N ILE A 49 6.70 -11.24 -5.15
CA ILE A 49 7.48 -12.47 -4.84
C ILE A 49 8.37 -12.84 -6.02
N GLU A 50 7.86 -12.84 -7.24
CA GLU A 50 8.65 -13.11 -8.45
C GLU A 50 9.82 -12.13 -8.59
N CYS A 51 9.60 -10.84 -8.30
CA CYS A 51 10.67 -9.85 -8.26
C CYS A 51 11.69 -10.14 -7.14
N TYR A 52 11.22 -10.52 -5.95
CA TYR A 52 12.09 -10.93 -4.86
C TYR A 52 12.95 -12.15 -5.23
N ASP A 53 12.35 -13.17 -5.84
CA ASP A 53 13.05 -14.39 -6.26
C ASP A 53 14.17 -14.09 -7.26
N GLU A 54 13.98 -13.11 -8.13
CA GLU A 54 14.98 -12.68 -9.11
C GLU A 54 16.10 -11.83 -8.50
N TYR A 55 15.74 -10.86 -7.66
CA TYR A 55 16.69 -9.83 -7.19
C TYR A 55 17.20 -10.01 -5.77
N GLN A 56 16.56 -10.86 -4.95
CA GLN A 56 16.93 -11.20 -3.57
C GLN A 56 17.05 -10.00 -2.62
N GLY A 57 16.40 -8.88 -2.92
CA GLY A 57 16.32 -7.68 -2.09
C GLY A 57 14.87 -7.37 -1.69
N SER A 58 14.67 -6.49 -0.73
CA SER A 58 13.32 -6.05 -0.34
C SER A 58 12.58 -5.44 -1.52
N VAL A 59 11.29 -5.80 -1.71
CA VAL A 59 10.46 -5.32 -2.82
C VAL A 59 9.28 -4.53 -2.28
N LEU A 60 9.15 -3.29 -2.74
CA LEU A 60 8.05 -2.38 -2.41
C LEU A 60 7.05 -2.38 -3.58
N GLY A 61 5.80 -2.70 -3.29
CA GLY A 61 4.72 -2.52 -4.26
C GLY A 61 4.41 -1.04 -4.43
N ALA A 62 4.48 -0.55 -5.66
CA ALA A 62 4.31 0.86 -5.98
C ALA A 62 3.38 1.09 -7.16
N GLN A 63 2.84 2.29 -7.28
CA GLN A 63 2.16 2.79 -8.47
C GLN A 63 2.42 4.28 -8.64
N PHE A 64 2.29 4.78 -9.87
CA PHE A 64 2.33 6.20 -10.13
C PHE A 64 1.04 6.86 -9.65
N VAL A 65 1.18 7.90 -8.84
CA VAL A 65 0.05 8.69 -8.35
C VAL A 65 0.05 10.08 -8.97
N PRO A 66 -1.11 10.76 -9.02
CA PRO A 66 -1.15 12.17 -9.41
C PRO A 66 -0.25 13.04 -8.51
N ASP A 67 0.36 14.08 -9.08
CA ASP A 67 1.33 14.92 -8.36
C ASP A 67 0.73 15.60 -7.11
N ASP A 68 -0.56 15.91 -7.13
CA ASP A 68 -1.29 16.46 -5.97
C ASP A 68 -1.50 15.45 -4.83
N LYS A 69 -1.20 14.17 -5.05
CA LYS A 69 -1.33 13.09 -4.08
C LYS A 69 -0.02 12.61 -3.47
N VAL A 70 1.13 13.06 -3.97
CA VAL A 70 2.44 12.60 -3.50
C VAL A 70 2.66 12.82 -2.00
N SER A 71 2.10 13.89 -1.43
CA SER A 71 2.19 14.19 0.01
C SER A 71 1.38 13.25 0.92
N SER A 72 0.67 12.29 0.34
CA SER A 72 -0.10 11.30 1.11
C SER A 72 0.63 9.97 1.29
N TYR A 73 1.74 9.75 0.58
CA TYR A 73 2.42 8.45 0.49
C TYR A 73 3.93 8.56 0.70
N GLY A 74 4.56 7.42 0.98
CA GLY A 74 6.00 7.26 0.82
C GLY A 74 6.36 7.29 -0.67
N ILE A 75 7.28 8.17 -1.06
CA ILE A 75 7.68 8.36 -2.45
C ILE A 75 9.07 7.80 -2.70
N VAL A 76 9.16 6.97 -3.74
CA VAL A 76 10.41 6.35 -4.20
C VAL A 76 11.12 7.24 -5.20
N SER A 77 12.42 7.37 -5.05
CA SER A 77 13.31 7.79 -6.14
C SER A 77 14.35 6.71 -6.40
N GLY A 78 14.72 6.49 -7.65
CA GLY A 78 15.64 5.41 -7.96
C GLY A 78 16.01 5.30 -9.43
N LYS A 79 16.88 4.32 -9.71
CA LYS A 79 17.30 4.00 -11.08
C LYS A 79 16.29 3.03 -11.71
N LYS A 80 15.71 3.40 -12.83
CA LYS A 80 14.87 2.51 -13.63
C LYS A 80 15.69 1.33 -14.16
N LEU A 81 15.23 0.10 -13.89
CA LEU A 81 15.83 -1.14 -14.37
C LEU A 81 15.04 -1.70 -15.55
N SER A 82 13.71 -1.66 -15.50
CA SER A 82 12.81 -2.03 -16.57
C SER A 82 11.61 -1.09 -16.63
N ASP A 83 10.58 -1.38 -17.42
CA ASP A 83 9.43 -0.48 -17.55
C ASP A 83 8.66 -0.29 -16.25
N ASN A 84 8.68 -1.28 -15.38
CA ASN A 84 7.95 -1.28 -14.12
C ASN A 84 8.81 -1.53 -12.88
N LEU A 85 10.15 -1.66 -13.02
CA LEU A 85 11.05 -1.96 -11.90
C LEU A 85 12.09 -0.85 -11.71
N TYR A 86 12.27 -0.46 -10.46
CA TYR A 86 13.21 0.58 -10.02
C TYR A 86 14.09 0.07 -8.89
N HIS A 87 15.41 0.26 -9.02
CA HIS A 87 16.32 0.12 -7.88
C HIS A 87 16.24 1.39 -7.03
N VAL A 88 15.77 1.27 -5.81
CA VAL A 88 15.52 2.41 -4.91
C VAL A 88 16.84 3.06 -4.50
N LYS A 89 16.89 4.38 -4.56
CA LYS A 89 18.03 5.21 -4.14
C LYS A 89 17.63 6.24 -3.10
N GLY A 90 16.34 6.47 -2.94
CA GLY A 90 15.78 7.34 -1.91
C GLY A 90 14.31 7.01 -1.70
N LEU A 91 13.89 7.15 -0.47
CA LEU A 91 12.53 6.92 -0.02
C LEU A 91 12.18 8.00 0.99
N VAL A 92 11.09 8.73 0.77
CA VAL A 92 10.68 9.85 1.61
C VAL A 92 9.21 9.71 1.97
N GLU A 93 8.91 9.67 3.26
CA GLU A 93 7.54 9.63 3.77
C GLU A 93 6.87 10.99 3.63
N LYS A 94 5.73 11.03 2.92
CA LYS A 94 4.86 12.19 2.78
C LYS A 94 5.63 13.49 2.50
N PRO A 95 6.39 13.57 1.41
CA PRO A 95 7.17 14.76 1.09
C PRO A 95 6.26 16.00 0.97
N ALA A 96 6.79 17.16 1.33
CA ALA A 96 6.09 18.42 1.10
C ALA A 96 5.81 18.62 -0.40
N VAL A 97 4.73 19.33 -0.71
CA VAL A 97 4.35 19.62 -2.11
C VAL A 97 5.52 20.29 -2.84
N GLY A 98 5.88 19.76 -4.00
CA GLY A 98 7.00 20.22 -4.80
C GLY A 98 8.39 19.72 -4.38
N MET A 99 8.49 18.94 -3.30
CA MET A 99 9.75 18.34 -2.83
C MET A 99 9.91 16.87 -3.24
N ALA A 100 8.87 16.25 -3.78
CA ALA A 100 8.93 14.87 -4.26
C ALA A 100 9.82 14.76 -5.51
N LEU A 101 10.77 13.81 -5.50
CA LEU A 101 11.66 13.55 -6.64
C LEU A 101 11.04 12.68 -7.73
N SER A 102 9.88 12.12 -7.45
CA SER A 102 9.07 11.33 -8.39
C SER A 102 7.62 11.32 -7.92
N ASN A 103 6.75 10.66 -8.67
CA ASN A 103 5.39 10.34 -8.26
C ASN A 103 5.14 8.82 -8.15
N LEU A 104 6.21 8.04 -7.99
CA LEU A 104 6.12 6.60 -7.72
C LEU A 104 5.91 6.40 -6.21
N ALA A 105 4.68 6.08 -5.83
CA ALA A 105 4.24 5.94 -4.45
C ALA A 105 4.27 4.47 -4.00
N VAL A 106 4.76 4.23 -2.79
CA VAL A 106 4.67 2.91 -2.13
C VAL A 106 3.26 2.71 -1.60
N LEU A 107 2.68 1.56 -1.91
CA LEU A 107 1.26 1.29 -1.66
C LEU A 107 1.06 -0.07 -0.98
N GLY A 108 1.11 -0.10 0.31
CA GLY A 108 0.59 -1.12 1.20
C GLY A 108 0.92 -2.60 0.95
N ARG A 109 1.84 -2.89 0.03
CA ARG A 109 2.28 -4.25 -0.34
C ARG A 109 3.79 -4.31 -0.37
N TYR A 110 4.36 -5.26 0.38
CA TYR A 110 5.80 -5.41 0.53
C TYR A 110 6.19 -6.88 0.56
N VAL A 111 7.38 -7.18 0.05
CA VAL A 111 8.16 -8.36 0.42
C VAL A 111 9.45 -7.84 1.03
N LEU A 112 9.68 -8.11 2.31
CA LEU A 112 10.79 -7.54 3.08
C LEU A 112 11.78 -8.62 3.50
N THR A 113 13.04 -8.27 3.52
CA THR A 113 14.12 -9.04 4.12
C THR A 113 14.18 -8.79 5.63
N PRO A 114 14.62 -9.75 6.46
CA PRO A 114 14.55 -9.67 7.92
C PRO A 114 15.44 -8.60 8.54
N ASP A 115 16.44 -8.09 7.82
CA ASP A 115 17.31 -6.98 8.25
C ASP A 115 16.54 -5.66 8.48
N VAL A 116 15.35 -5.52 7.93
CA VAL A 116 14.44 -4.42 8.26
C VAL A 116 14.14 -4.33 9.76
N PHE A 117 14.13 -5.46 10.48
CA PHE A 117 13.85 -5.46 11.91
C PHE A 117 14.93 -4.75 12.72
N GLU A 118 16.21 -4.90 12.35
CA GLU A 118 17.32 -4.17 12.99
C GLU A 118 17.15 -2.66 12.79
N LYS A 119 16.78 -2.23 11.59
CA LYS A 119 16.53 -0.81 11.32
C LYS A 119 15.33 -0.29 12.11
N LEU A 120 14.23 -1.05 12.16
CA LEU A 120 13.03 -0.69 12.93
C LEU A 120 13.29 -0.55 14.43
N GLU A 121 14.15 -1.38 15.02
CA GLU A 121 14.54 -1.26 16.43
C GLU A 121 15.27 0.05 16.74
N ASN A 122 15.97 0.61 15.76
CA ASN A 122 16.77 1.83 15.90
C ASN A 122 16.08 3.08 15.32
N THR A 123 14.97 2.92 14.58
CA THR A 123 14.24 4.04 13.98
C THR A 123 13.59 4.89 15.06
N LYS A 124 13.85 6.19 15.00
CA LYS A 124 13.23 7.18 15.89
C LYS A 124 11.84 7.56 15.39
N PRO A 125 10.92 7.97 16.29
CA PRO A 125 9.65 8.51 15.86
C PRO A 125 9.84 9.69 14.88
N GLY A 126 9.21 9.57 13.72
CA GLY A 126 9.21 10.56 12.64
C GLY A 126 7.89 11.35 12.59
N ALA A 127 7.34 11.51 11.38
CA ALA A 127 6.09 12.21 11.15
C ALA A 127 4.95 11.64 12.04
N GLY A 128 4.18 12.51 12.67
CA GLY A 128 3.09 12.11 13.57
C GLY A 128 3.54 11.48 14.90
N ASN A 129 4.83 11.54 15.25
CA ASN A 129 5.43 10.84 16.41
C ASN A 129 5.29 9.31 16.29
N GLU A 130 5.36 8.78 15.08
CA GLU A 130 5.22 7.36 14.75
C GLU A 130 6.54 6.78 14.25
N ILE A 131 6.78 5.49 14.50
CA ILE A 131 7.85 4.71 13.86
C ILE A 131 7.38 4.40 12.43
N GLN A 132 7.96 5.11 11.46
CA GLN A 132 7.61 4.95 10.06
C GLN A 132 8.37 3.78 9.44
N LEU A 133 7.66 2.89 8.75
CA LEU A 133 8.30 1.81 7.99
C LEU A 133 9.17 2.38 6.86
N THR A 134 8.74 3.47 6.25
CA THR A 134 9.45 4.17 5.18
C THR A 134 10.81 4.67 5.62
N ASP A 135 10.92 5.20 6.86
CA ASP A 135 12.18 5.69 7.41
C ASP A 135 13.15 4.53 7.66
N ALA A 136 12.67 3.43 8.23
CA ALA A 136 13.48 2.23 8.42
C ALA A 136 14.00 1.65 7.10
N LEU A 137 13.14 1.61 6.07
CA LEU A 137 13.52 1.16 4.73
C LEU A 137 14.55 2.09 4.07
N ALA A 138 14.44 3.40 4.29
CA ALA A 138 15.41 4.36 3.78
C ALA A 138 16.82 4.17 4.36
N ASP A 139 16.92 3.63 5.58
CA ASP A 139 18.17 3.37 6.30
C ASP A 139 18.76 1.97 6.04
N MET A 140 18.10 1.13 5.22
CA MET A 140 18.62 -0.19 4.88
C MET A 140 19.88 -0.09 3.99
N GLU A 141 20.84 -0.98 4.24
CA GLU A 141 22.08 -1.09 3.44
C GLU A 141 21.95 -2.12 2.32
N THR A 142 20.94 -2.98 2.40
CA THR A 142 20.63 -3.98 1.39
C THR A 142 19.86 -3.35 0.23
N ASP A 143 19.88 -4.03 -0.92
CA ASP A 143 19.17 -3.55 -2.10
C ASP A 143 17.66 -3.57 -1.88
N ILE A 144 17.00 -2.48 -2.29
CA ILE A 144 15.56 -2.33 -2.28
C ILE A 144 15.10 -2.06 -3.71
N TYR A 145 14.02 -2.71 -4.08
CA TYR A 145 13.38 -2.56 -5.37
C TYR A 145 11.96 -2.02 -5.20
N ALA A 146 11.51 -1.16 -6.10
CA ALA A 146 10.13 -0.73 -6.20
C ALA A 146 9.55 -1.27 -7.50
N LEU A 147 8.55 -2.12 -7.38
CA LEU A 147 7.83 -2.70 -8.51
C LEU A 147 6.52 -1.94 -8.72
N ALA A 148 6.39 -1.26 -9.85
CA ALA A 148 5.13 -0.68 -10.30
C ALA A 148 4.22 -1.83 -10.75
N TYR A 149 3.51 -2.43 -9.79
CA TYR A 149 2.69 -3.61 -10.02
C TYR A 149 1.45 -3.31 -10.88
N GLU A 150 0.98 -4.33 -11.57
CA GLU A 150 -0.26 -4.30 -12.33
C GLU A 150 -1.45 -4.70 -11.46
N GLY A 151 -2.54 -3.93 -11.55
CA GLY A 151 -3.77 -4.20 -10.83
C GLY A 151 -4.56 -2.94 -10.51
N ILE A 152 -5.84 -3.12 -10.20
CA ILE A 152 -6.73 -2.04 -9.78
C ILE A 152 -6.63 -1.91 -8.26
N ARG A 153 -6.13 -0.78 -7.81
CA ARG A 153 -6.02 -0.46 -6.39
C ARG A 153 -7.26 0.24 -5.86
N TYR A 154 -7.71 -0.20 -4.70
CA TYR A 154 -8.74 0.46 -3.89
C TYR A 154 -8.15 0.81 -2.53
N ASP A 155 -8.09 2.11 -2.23
CA ASP A 155 -7.72 2.64 -0.92
C ASP A 155 -8.97 2.65 -0.04
N THR A 156 -9.14 1.64 0.80
CA THR A 156 -10.31 1.52 1.68
C THR A 156 -10.15 2.28 2.99
N GLY A 157 -8.99 2.87 3.24
CA GLY A 157 -8.77 3.87 4.29
C GLY A 157 -9.44 5.21 3.97
N ASP A 158 -9.64 5.52 2.68
CA ASP A 158 -10.47 6.64 2.23
C ASP A 158 -11.94 6.25 2.09
N ARG A 159 -12.85 7.12 2.52
CA ARG A 159 -14.30 6.85 2.48
C ARG A 159 -14.83 6.60 1.07
N LEU A 160 -14.39 7.37 0.09
CA LEU A 160 -14.80 7.19 -1.31
C LEU A 160 -14.18 5.92 -1.89
N GLY A 161 -12.90 5.65 -1.58
CA GLY A 161 -12.22 4.42 -1.97
C GLY A 161 -12.90 3.17 -1.43
N PHE A 162 -13.32 3.19 -0.16
CA PHE A 162 -14.10 2.12 0.45
C PHE A 162 -15.42 1.85 -0.28
N LEU A 163 -16.18 2.91 -0.62
CA LEU A 163 -17.43 2.77 -1.37
C LEU A 163 -17.20 2.25 -2.79
N LYS A 164 -16.17 2.73 -3.48
CA LYS A 164 -15.78 2.22 -4.80
C LYS A 164 -15.45 0.74 -4.75
N ALA A 165 -14.60 0.33 -3.80
CA ALA A 165 -14.27 -1.08 -3.57
C ALA A 165 -15.53 -1.92 -3.33
N THR A 166 -16.44 -1.44 -2.46
CA THR A 166 -17.67 -2.13 -2.14
C THR A 166 -18.53 -2.37 -3.37
N VAL A 167 -18.76 -1.35 -4.20
CA VAL A 167 -19.54 -1.45 -5.44
C VAL A 167 -18.89 -2.41 -6.43
N GLU A 168 -17.61 -2.24 -6.67
CA GLU A 168 -16.85 -3.04 -7.65
C GLU A 168 -16.80 -4.53 -7.27
N TYR A 169 -16.56 -4.83 -5.98
CA TYR A 169 -16.57 -6.20 -5.50
C TYR A 169 -17.96 -6.81 -5.45
N ALA A 170 -19.00 -6.01 -5.13
CA ALA A 170 -20.39 -6.48 -5.20
C ALA A 170 -20.79 -6.86 -6.63
N LEU A 171 -20.40 -6.06 -7.64
CA LEU A 171 -20.66 -6.36 -9.06
C LEU A 171 -19.94 -7.61 -9.56
N ARG A 172 -18.74 -7.92 -9.00
CA ARG A 172 -17.97 -9.12 -9.35
C ARG A 172 -18.40 -10.36 -8.58
N ASN A 173 -19.28 -10.22 -7.60
CA ASN A 173 -19.73 -11.34 -6.79
C ASN A 173 -20.68 -12.24 -7.57
N GLU A 174 -20.41 -13.54 -7.65
CA GLU A 174 -21.18 -14.51 -8.42
C GLU A 174 -22.64 -14.66 -7.95
N LEU A 175 -22.91 -14.42 -6.65
CA LEU A 175 -24.24 -14.60 -6.07
C LEU A 175 -25.16 -13.39 -6.23
N ILE A 176 -24.59 -12.18 -6.19
CA ILE A 176 -25.39 -10.95 -6.12
C ILE A 176 -25.09 -9.96 -7.25
N GLY A 177 -24.01 -10.17 -8.02
CA GLY A 177 -23.49 -9.18 -8.97
C GLY A 177 -24.50 -8.78 -10.04
N GLU A 178 -25.26 -9.74 -10.59
CA GLU A 178 -26.29 -9.46 -11.59
C GLU A 178 -27.46 -8.65 -11.02
N GLU A 179 -27.98 -9.04 -9.86
CA GLU A 179 -29.08 -8.33 -9.21
C GLU A 179 -28.68 -6.93 -8.76
N PHE A 180 -27.48 -6.81 -8.18
CA PHE A 180 -26.94 -5.52 -7.78
C PHE A 180 -26.67 -4.60 -8.97
N GLY A 181 -26.20 -5.15 -10.09
CA GLY A 181 -26.03 -4.39 -11.34
C GLY A 181 -27.35 -3.83 -11.88
N LYS A 182 -28.43 -4.61 -11.85
CA LYS A 182 -29.79 -4.16 -12.21
C LYS A 182 -30.26 -3.03 -11.29
N TYR A 183 -30.08 -3.19 -9.97
CA TYR A 183 -30.42 -2.16 -9.00
C TYR A 183 -29.67 -0.85 -9.26
N LEU A 184 -28.37 -0.90 -9.54
CA LEU A 184 -27.58 0.29 -9.85
C LEU A 184 -28.01 0.97 -11.15
N ALA A 185 -28.40 0.20 -12.17
CA ALA A 185 -28.87 0.72 -13.45
C ALA A 185 -30.21 1.44 -13.32
N GLU A 186 -31.08 1.01 -12.38
CA GLU A 186 -32.39 1.61 -12.11
C GLU A 186 -32.33 2.76 -11.09
N LEU A 187 -31.16 2.97 -10.43
CA LEU A 187 -31.01 3.97 -9.39
C LEU A 187 -31.07 5.39 -9.96
N ASP A 188 -32.13 6.15 -9.64
CA ASP A 188 -32.23 7.57 -9.94
C ASP A 188 -31.33 8.39 -8.97
N ILE A 189 -30.07 8.61 -9.39
CA ILE A 189 -29.08 9.33 -8.61
C ILE A 189 -29.53 10.78 -8.33
N GLU A 190 -30.21 11.44 -9.27
CA GLU A 190 -30.67 12.82 -9.08
C GLU A 190 -31.83 12.90 -8.06
N SER A 191 -32.74 11.93 -8.06
CA SER A 191 -33.75 11.81 -7.02
C SER A 191 -33.11 11.55 -5.65
N VAL A 192 -32.11 10.66 -5.57
CA VAL A 192 -31.39 10.41 -4.32
C VAL A 192 -30.71 11.68 -3.82
N LYS A 193 -29.97 12.39 -4.66
CA LYS A 193 -29.33 13.67 -4.32
C LYS A 193 -30.33 14.74 -3.87
N SER A 194 -31.49 14.83 -4.50
CA SER A 194 -32.52 15.81 -4.15
C SER A 194 -33.08 15.56 -2.74
N ARG A 195 -33.19 14.30 -2.31
CA ARG A 195 -33.61 13.90 -0.96
C ARG A 195 -32.53 14.19 0.09
N LEU A 196 -31.25 14.23 -0.32
CA LEU A 196 -30.11 14.53 0.55
C LEU A 196 -29.87 16.02 0.75
N LYS A 197 -30.64 16.92 0.09
CA LYS A 197 -30.64 18.36 0.35
C LYS A 197 -31.39 18.70 1.65
N ILE A 198 -31.16 17.90 2.69
CA ILE A 198 -31.56 18.22 4.04
C ILE A 198 -30.45 19.05 4.67
N ASN A 199 -30.71 20.35 4.74
CA ASN A 199 -29.99 21.36 5.49
C ASN A 199 -28.54 21.68 5.03
N LYS A 200 -28.44 22.65 4.15
CA LYS A 200 -27.34 23.61 4.21
C LYS A 200 -27.59 24.63 5.31
#